data_3fa3ce081b111c6191482c7dc587b640
#
_entry.id   3fa3ce081b111c6191482c7dc587b640
#
_cell.length_a   1.000
_cell.length_b   1.000
_cell.length_c   1.000
_cell.angle_alpha   90.00
_cell.angle_beta   90.00
_cell.angle_gamma   90.00
#
_symmetry.space_group_name_H-M   'P 1'
#
loop_
_entity.id
_entity.type
_entity.pdbx_description
1 polymer ?
#
loop_
_entity_poly.entity_id
_entity_poly.type
_entity_poly.pdbx_seq_one_letter_code
_entity_poly.pdbx_strand_id
1 'polypeptide(L)'
;MKFTELNKIKETTHINNLTEEQLKELQTALNILGYPVGQIDGLIGPKTRNTWAEFKTDIFTGNPDLIGVGSIEKLKEKVNLIEKKNKHEFSTQSGTIKAIKSECVAQNIALDSQIAYVLATTEWETAQTFQPVREAFWLSEEWRKRNLRYYPYYGRGYVQLTWENNYQKYSDILGVDLVGNPDLAIENDIALFVLVHGFKTGTFTGRKITDYINDFETDFINARRRINGTDRAHEIAELAENYLNDL
;
A
#
# COMPACT_ATOMS: atom_id res chain seq x y z
N MET A 1 11.09 -6.05 -9.01
CA MET A 1 10.72 -5.78 -10.43
C MET A 1 11.97 -5.54 -11.26
N LYS A 2 12.08 -6.09 -12.49
CA LYS A 2 13.20 -5.79 -13.40
C LYS A 2 12.79 -4.64 -14.33
N PHE A 3 13.62 -3.63 -14.43
CA PHE A 3 13.44 -2.49 -15.33
C PHE A 3 14.24 -2.74 -16.62
N THR A 4 13.65 -3.43 -17.59
CA THR A 4 14.29 -3.77 -18.86
C THR A 4 13.99 -2.74 -19.94
N GLU A 5 12.74 -2.34 -20.06
CA GLU A 5 12.27 -1.47 -21.14
C GLU A 5 12.51 0.02 -20.83
N LEU A 6 12.23 0.47 -19.61
CA LEU A 6 12.53 1.84 -19.20
C LEU A 6 14.04 2.13 -19.18
N ASN A 7 14.88 1.11 -18.96
CA ASN A 7 16.34 1.24 -19.05
C ASN A 7 16.87 1.57 -20.46
N LYS A 8 16.07 1.36 -21.50
CA LYS A 8 16.41 1.71 -22.88
C LYS A 8 16.32 3.21 -23.15
N ILE A 9 15.61 3.96 -22.30
CA ILE A 9 15.47 5.41 -22.41
C ILE A 9 16.77 6.06 -21.94
N LYS A 10 17.54 6.63 -22.88
CA LYS A 10 18.83 7.28 -22.60
C LYS A 10 18.72 8.79 -22.58
N GLU A 11 17.72 9.35 -23.23
CA GLU A 11 17.46 10.79 -23.34
C GLU A 11 16.07 11.11 -22.80
N THR A 12 15.88 12.34 -22.34
CA THR A 12 14.57 12.79 -21.90
C THR A 12 13.60 12.86 -23.09
N THR A 13 12.46 12.22 -22.94
CA THR A 13 11.40 12.18 -23.97
C THR A 13 10.05 12.49 -23.35
N HIS A 14 9.06 12.77 -24.18
CA HIS A 14 7.69 12.94 -23.74
C HIS A 14 7.06 11.57 -23.42
N ILE A 15 6.29 11.47 -22.36
CA ILE A 15 5.66 10.22 -21.92
C ILE A 15 4.80 9.57 -23.02
N ASN A 16 4.24 10.38 -23.94
CA ASN A 16 3.46 9.87 -25.07
C ASN A 16 4.30 9.12 -26.12
N ASN A 17 5.62 9.25 -26.08
CA ASN A 17 6.53 8.60 -27.02
C ASN A 17 7.02 7.23 -26.51
N LEU A 18 6.54 6.79 -25.37
CA LEU A 18 6.88 5.48 -24.81
C LEU A 18 6.22 4.35 -25.61
N THR A 19 6.95 3.24 -25.78
CA THR A 19 6.38 2.02 -26.37
C THR A 19 5.37 1.38 -25.40
N GLU A 20 4.56 0.47 -25.91
CA GLU A 20 3.60 -0.28 -25.11
C GLU A 20 4.29 -1.00 -23.94
N GLU A 21 5.44 -1.65 -24.19
CA GLU A 21 6.21 -2.37 -23.18
C GLU A 21 6.78 -1.42 -22.10
N GLN A 22 7.27 -0.24 -22.52
CA GLN A 22 7.74 0.79 -21.60
C GLN A 22 6.60 1.34 -20.74
N LEU A 23 5.41 1.51 -21.33
CA LEU A 23 4.23 1.96 -20.61
C LEU A 23 3.75 0.90 -19.60
N LYS A 24 3.72 -0.38 -19.98
CA LYS A 24 3.40 -1.47 -19.05
C LYS A 24 4.37 -1.52 -17.88
N GLU A 25 5.66 -1.38 -18.14
CA GLU A 25 6.68 -1.34 -17.09
C GLU A 25 6.53 -0.11 -16.18
N LEU A 26 6.23 1.06 -16.75
CA LEU A 26 5.94 2.28 -16.00
C LEU A 26 4.67 2.16 -15.15
N GLN A 27 3.58 1.70 -15.74
CA GLN A 27 2.31 1.48 -15.03
C GLN A 27 2.48 0.49 -13.88
N THR A 28 3.20 -0.61 -14.10
CA THR A 28 3.52 -1.60 -13.06
C THR A 28 4.30 -0.97 -11.92
N ALA A 29 5.36 -0.22 -12.23
CA ALA A 29 6.18 0.44 -11.22
C ALA A 29 5.38 1.45 -10.39
N LEU A 30 4.57 2.29 -11.03
CA LEU A 30 3.70 3.26 -10.37
C LEU A 30 2.63 2.57 -9.51
N ASN A 31 2.09 1.45 -9.99
CA ASN A 31 1.11 0.67 -9.24
C ASN A 31 1.72 0.04 -7.97
N ILE A 32 2.94 -0.51 -8.06
CA ILE A 32 3.71 -0.99 -6.89
C ILE A 32 3.91 0.13 -5.86
N LEU A 33 4.16 1.35 -6.32
CA LEU A 33 4.33 2.53 -5.46
C LEU A 33 3.00 3.09 -4.91
N GLY A 34 1.87 2.47 -5.24
CA GLY A 34 0.55 2.89 -4.75
C GLY A 34 -0.09 4.04 -5.52
N TYR A 35 0.40 4.35 -6.71
CA TYR A 35 -0.23 5.35 -7.56
C TYR A 35 -1.35 4.71 -8.41
N PRO A 36 -2.54 5.31 -8.50
CA PRO A 36 -3.73 4.69 -9.09
C PRO A 36 -3.73 4.74 -10.63
N VAL A 37 -2.87 3.96 -11.28
CA VAL A 37 -2.75 3.91 -12.76
C VAL A 37 -3.94 3.29 -13.49
N GLY A 38 -4.77 2.51 -12.80
CA GLY A 38 -5.83 1.72 -13.41
C GLY A 38 -5.32 0.38 -13.94
N GLN A 39 -5.75 -0.02 -15.12
CA GLN A 39 -5.25 -1.25 -15.76
C GLN A 39 -3.82 -1.07 -16.27
N ILE A 40 -3.04 -2.14 -16.21
CA ILE A 40 -1.68 -2.21 -16.79
C ILE A 40 -1.86 -2.72 -18.23
N ASP A 41 -2.22 -1.82 -19.12
CA ASP A 41 -2.57 -2.12 -20.51
C ASP A 41 -1.52 -1.64 -21.54
N GLY A 42 -0.52 -0.89 -21.08
CA GLY A 42 0.47 -0.28 -21.98
C GLY A 42 -0.04 0.90 -22.78
N LEU A 43 -1.20 1.47 -22.41
CA LEU A 43 -1.78 2.62 -23.09
C LEU A 43 -1.58 3.91 -22.29
N ILE A 44 -1.33 4.99 -22.99
CA ILE A 44 -1.20 6.31 -22.39
C ILE A 44 -2.55 7.03 -22.33
N GLY A 45 -3.25 6.86 -21.21
CA GLY A 45 -4.51 7.53 -20.94
C GLY A 45 -4.38 8.64 -19.88
N PRO A 46 -5.49 9.37 -19.59
CA PRO A 46 -5.49 10.41 -18.55
C PRO A 46 -5.02 9.89 -17.18
N LYS A 47 -5.42 8.66 -16.78
CA LYS A 47 -4.98 8.06 -15.53
C LYS A 47 -3.47 7.90 -15.48
N THR A 48 -2.86 7.25 -16.48
CA THR A 48 -1.41 7.05 -16.53
C THR A 48 -0.65 8.38 -16.49
N ARG A 49 -1.12 9.40 -17.23
CA ARG A 49 -0.50 10.75 -17.22
C ARG A 49 -0.58 11.40 -15.85
N ASN A 50 -1.78 11.46 -15.27
CA ASN A 50 -1.99 12.09 -13.96
C ASN A 50 -1.17 11.38 -12.87
N THR A 51 -1.14 10.07 -12.91
CA THR A 51 -0.36 9.25 -11.96
C THR A 51 1.15 9.48 -12.11
N TRP A 52 1.64 9.58 -13.34
CA TRP A 52 3.05 9.93 -13.58
C TRP A 52 3.36 11.36 -13.11
N ALA A 53 2.48 12.32 -13.39
CA ALA A 53 2.62 13.69 -12.92
C ALA A 53 2.62 13.78 -11.38
N GLU A 54 1.75 13.03 -10.71
CA GLU A 54 1.72 12.92 -9.24
C GLU A 54 3.05 12.38 -8.70
N PHE A 55 3.53 11.26 -9.26
CA PHE A 55 4.85 10.73 -8.90
C PHE A 55 5.97 11.75 -9.11
N LYS A 56 5.99 12.45 -10.25
CA LYS A 56 6.99 13.49 -10.54
C LYS A 56 6.95 14.64 -9.53
N THR A 57 5.77 15.03 -9.10
CA THR A 57 5.59 16.04 -8.04
C THR A 57 6.15 15.57 -6.72
N ASP A 58 5.87 14.32 -6.35
CA ASP A 58 6.36 13.74 -5.09
C ASP A 58 7.89 13.61 -5.01
N ILE A 59 8.56 13.48 -6.16
CA ILE A 59 10.02 13.39 -6.23
C ILE A 59 10.71 14.68 -6.68
N PHE A 60 9.96 15.76 -6.89
CA PHE A 60 10.45 17.10 -7.32
C PHE A 60 11.31 17.10 -8.58
N THR A 61 11.00 16.27 -9.59
CA THR A 61 11.80 16.15 -10.81
C THR A 61 11.12 16.76 -12.04
N GLY A 62 11.16 18.07 -12.18
CA GLY A 62 10.92 18.78 -13.44
C GLY A 62 9.55 18.59 -14.08
N ASN A 63 9.46 18.76 -15.40
CA ASN A 63 8.21 18.73 -16.15
C ASN A 63 7.48 17.38 -16.01
N PRO A 64 6.19 17.39 -15.64
CA PRO A 64 5.39 16.18 -15.42
C PRO A 64 5.12 15.37 -16.71
N ASP A 65 5.22 15.98 -17.89
CA ASP A 65 5.01 15.29 -19.16
C ASP A 65 6.26 14.59 -19.70
N LEU A 66 7.41 14.79 -19.03
CA LEU A 66 8.69 14.25 -19.48
C LEU A 66 9.15 13.08 -18.61
N ILE A 67 9.75 12.09 -19.27
CA ILE A 67 10.44 10.97 -18.65
C ILE A 67 11.89 10.90 -19.15
N GLY A 68 12.83 10.70 -18.24
CA GLY A 68 14.24 10.60 -18.56
C GLY A 68 14.98 9.81 -17.49
N VAL A 69 16.29 9.63 -17.66
CA VAL A 69 17.14 8.79 -16.82
C VAL A 69 16.95 9.12 -15.33
N GLY A 70 17.00 10.41 -14.95
CA GLY A 70 16.90 10.80 -13.54
C GLY A 70 15.57 10.42 -12.88
N SER A 71 14.43 10.60 -13.59
CA SER A 71 13.12 10.21 -13.06
C SER A 71 12.95 8.68 -13.01
N ILE A 72 13.54 7.95 -13.97
CA ILE A 72 13.55 6.50 -14.00
C ILE A 72 14.42 5.95 -12.85
N GLU A 73 15.56 6.56 -12.56
CA GLU A 73 16.39 6.16 -11.41
C GLU A 73 15.65 6.35 -10.08
N LYS A 74 14.94 7.46 -9.93
CA LYS A 74 14.10 7.67 -8.73
C LYS A 74 12.96 6.67 -8.64
N LEU A 75 12.32 6.36 -9.76
CA LEU A 75 11.28 5.31 -9.81
C LEU A 75 11.85 3.96 -9.35
N LYS A 76 13.00 3.56 -9.86
CA LYS A 76 13.71 2.33 -9.47
C LYS A 76 14.11 2.35 -7.99
N GLU A 77 14.68 3.46 -7.51
CA GLU A 77 15.06 3.61 -6.12
C GLU A 77 13.87 3.34 -5.19
N LYS A 78 12.72 3.96 -5.49
CA LYS A 78 11.50 3.79 -4.71
C LYS A 78 10.95 2.36 -4.80
N VAL A 79 10.88 1.76 -5.99
CA VAL A 79 10.44 0.36 -6.18
C VAL A 79 11.40 -0.60 -5.45
N ASN A 80 12.72 -0.40 -5.57
CA ASN A 80 13.71 -1.24 -4.88
C ASN A 80 13.64 -1.12 -3.35
N LEU A 81 13.25 0.04 -2.81
CA LEU A 81 12.97 0.19 -1.38
C LEU A 81 11.82 -0.70 -0.94
N ILE A 82 10.78 -0.81 -1.76
CA ILE A 82 9.67 -1.74 -1.50
C ILE A 82 10.12 -3.20 -1.65
N GLU A 83 10.96 -3.54 -2.63
CA GLU A 83 11.43 -4.92 -2.88
C GLU A 83 12.58 -5.39 -1.97
N LYS A 84 13.39 -4.46 -1.42
CA LYS A 84 14.44 -4.80 -0.44
C LYS A 84 13.90 -5.25 0.91
N LYS A 85 12.60 -5.30 1.08
CA LYS A 85 11.87 -5.63 2.30
C LYS A 85 12.00 -7.06 2.77
N ASN A 86 12.45 -7.99 2.00
CA ASN A 86 12.74 -9.38 2.41
C ASN A 86 13.78 -9.50 3.53
N LYS A 87 14.02 -8.41 4.30
CA LYS A 87 14.95 -8.35 5.44
C LYS A 87 14.33 -7.74 6.69
N HIS A 88 13.02 -7.55 6.74
CA HIS A 88 12.39 -7.10 7.97
C HIS A 88 12.34 -8.23 8.98
N GLU A 89 12.60 -7.87 10.22
CA GLU A 89 12.50 -8.77 11.36
C GLU A 89 11.05 -8.76 11.87
N PHE A 90 10.29 -9.80 11.55
CA PHE A 90 8.88 -9.93 11.95
C PHE A 90 8.66 -10.84 13.15
N SER A 91 9.71 -11.45 13.72
CA SER A 91 9.56 -12.34 14.85
C SER A 91 9.34 -11.57 16.17
N THR A 92 9.57 -10.25 16.15
CA THR A 92 9.37 -9.37 17.29
C THR A 92 8.43 -8.21 16.95
N GLN A 93 7.67 -7.75 17.93
CA GLN A 93 6.82 -6.56 17.79
C GLN A 93 7.64 -5.33 17.36
N SER A 94 8.79 -5.09 17.99
CA SER A 94 9.69 -3.98 17.63
C SER A 94 10.18 -4.08 16.18
N GLY A 95 10.46 -5.28 15.69
CA GLY A 95 10.85 -5.52 14.30
C GLY A 95 9.71 -5.21 13.33
N THR A 96 8.49 -5.66 13.64
CA THR A 96 7.29 -5.35 12.84
C THR A 96 6.98 -3.84 12.82
N ILE A 97 7.09 -3.15 13.96
CA ILE A 97 6.93 -1.68 14.03
C ILE A 97 7.94 -0.98 13.12
N LYS A 98 9.22 -1.39 13.15
CA LYS A 98 10.25 -0.85 12.25
C LYS A 98 9.94 -1.12 10.78
N ALA A 99 9.42 -2.31 10.46
CA ALA A 99 8.99 -2.68 9.13
C ALA A 99 7.85 -1.77 8.64
N ILE A 100 6.84 -1.53 9.47
CA ILE A 100 5.72 -0.64 9.15
C ILE A 100 6.20 0.79 8.91
N LYS A 101 7.05 1.35 9.78
CA LYS A 101 7.65 2.68 9.60
C LYS A 101 8.39 2.78 8.27
N SER A 102 9.24 1.81 7.97
CA SER A 102 10.02 1.76 6.72
C SER A 102 9.12 1.69 5.49
N GLU A 103 8.05 0.88 5.56
CA GLU A 103 7.07 0.75 4.48
C GLU A 103 6.29 2.04 4.24
N CYS A 104 5.83 2.69 5.30
CA CYS A 104 5.14 3.96 5.23
C CYS A 104 5.98 5.00 4.47
N VAL A 105 7.23 5.18 4.86
CA VAL A 105 8.17 6.09 4.19
C VAL A 105 8.40 5.68 2.73
N ALA A 106 8.55 4.40 2.45
CA ALA A 106 8.76 3.89 1.08
C ALA A 106 7.56 4.18 0.16
N GLN A 107 6.35 4.20 0.73
CA GLN A 107 5.12 4.49 -0.01
C GLN A 107 4.67 5.97 0.11
N ASN A 108 5.53 6.89 0.57
CA ASN A 108 5.22 8.32 0.75
C ASN A 108 4.11 8.61 1.79
N ILE A 109 3.94 7.75 2.78
CA ILE A 109 3.25 8.06 4.04
C ILE A 109 4.36 8.48 5.01
N ALA A 110 4.75 9.76 5.00
CA ALA A 110 6.00 10.22 5.61
C ALA A 110 5.81 11.14 6.83
N LEU A 111 4.60 11.62 7.10
CA LEU A 111 4.31 12.39 8.30
C LEU A 111 4.27 11.46 9.52
N ASP A 112 4.88 11.86 10.62
CA ASP A 112 4.87 11.09 11.86
C ASP A 112 3.44 10.80 12.34
N SER A 113 2.52 11.76 12.17
CA SER A 113 1.09 11.57 12.46
C SER A 113 0.43 10.50 11.60
N GLN A 114 0.79 10.38 10.32
CA GLN A 114 0.30 9.31 9.45
C GLN A 114 0.87 7.95 9.88
N ILE A 115 2.17 7.88 10.16
CA ILE A 115 2.84 6.66 10.63
C ILE A 115 2.24 6.21 11.97
N ALA A 116 2.05 7.14 12.90
CA ALA A 116 1.42 6.88 14.20
C ALA A 116 0.03 6.25 14.03
N TYR A 117 -0.78 6.78 13.12
CA TYR A 117 -2.11 6.25 12.85
C TYR A 117 -2.09 4.84 12.22
N VAL A 118 -1.16 4.57 11.31
CA VAL A 118 -0.98 3.21 10.74
C VAL A 118 -0.58 2.22 11.83
N LEU A 119 0.35 2.60 12.73
CA LEU A 119 0.77 1.76 13.85
C LEU A 119 -0.38 1.49 14.82
N ALA A 120 -1.12 2.52 15.23
CA ALA A 120 -2.26 2.39 16.14
C ALA A 120 -3.35 1.48 15.57
N THR A 121 -3.65 1.62 14.27
CA THR A 121 -4.60 0.74 13.60
C THR A 121 -4.10 -0.69 13.55
N THR A 122 -2.82 -0.90 13.24
CA THR A 122 -2.23 -2.25 13.22
C THR A 122 -2.28 -2.90 14.60
N GLU A 123 -1.90 -2.18 15.64
CA GLU A 123 -1.98 -2.67 17.02
C GLU A 123 -3.39 -3.11 17.38
N TRP A 124 -4.36 -2.28 17.07
CA TRP A 124 -5.76 -2.56 17.34
C TRP A 124 -6.28 -3.80 16.60
N GLU A 125 -6.11 -3.84 15.27
CA GLU A 125 -6.65 -4.90 14.41
C GLU A 125 -5.97 -6.27 14.65
N THR A 126 -4.75 -6.26 15.18
CA THR A 126 -4.01 -7.49 15.51
C THR A 126 -4.07 -7.87 16.99
N ALA A 127 -4.97 -7.26 17.75
CA ALA A 127 -5.05 -7.46 19.22
C ALA A 127 -3.67 -7.32 19.90
N GLN A 128 -2.92 -6.28 19.57
CA GLN A 128 -1.60 -5.90 20.10
C GLN A 128 -0.46 -6.86 19.73
N THR A 129 -0.71 -7.88 18.92
CA THR A 129 0.34 -8.86 18.55
C THR A 129 1.28 -8.36 17.44
N PHE A 130 0.85 -7.42 16.63
CA PHE A 130 1.56 -6.99 15.41
C PHE A 130 1.88 -8.17 14.47
N GLN A 131 1.02 -9.21 14.48
CA GLN A 131 1.11 -10.33 13.56
C GLN A 131 -0.08 -10.33 12.60
N PRO A 132 0.11 -10.70 11.33
CA PRO A 132 -1.00 -10.82 10.40
C PRO A 132 -1.93 -11.95 10.84
N VAL A 133 -3.22 -11.68 10.88
CA VAL A 133 -4.21 -12.64 11.39
C VAL A 133 -5.25 -13.00 10.33
N ARG A 134 -5.90 -14.15 10.52
CA ARG A 134 -7.13 -14.54 9.81
C ARG A 134 -8.36 -14.09 10.58
N GLU A 135 -9.40 -13.70 9.88
CA GLU A 135 -10.71 -13.44 10.48
C GLU A 135 -11.18 -14.66 11.28
N ALA A 136 -11.68 -14.40 12.49
CA ALA A 136 -12.09 -15.45 13.41
C ALA A 136 -11.02 -16.57 13.58
N PHE A 137 -9.75 -16.17 13.81
CA PHE A 137 -8.61 -17.10 13.84
C PHE A 137 -8.72 -18.21 14.90
N TRP A 138 -9.55 -18.00 15.91
CA TRP A 138 -9.86 -18.98 16.96
C TRP A 138 -10.89 -20.03 16.54
N LEU A 139 -11.47 -19.94 15.34
CA LEU A 139 -12.46 -20.88 14.80
C LEU A 139 -11.87 -21.70 13.65
N SER A 140 -12.51 -22.84 13.36
CA SER A 140 -12.06 -23.74 12.30
C SER A 140 -12.31 -23.18 10.89
N GLU A 141 -11.63 -23.74 9.89
CA GLU A 141 -11.86 -23.39 8.48
C GLU A 141 -13.26 -23.81 8.01
N GLU A 142 -13.79 -24.93 8.52
CA GLU A 142 -15.16 -25.38 8.25
C GLU A 142 -16.19 -24.38 8.79
N TRP A 143 -15.89 -23.76 9.93
CA TRP A 143 -16.75 -22.70 10.45
C TRP A 143 -16.75 -21.49 9.53
N ARG A 144 -15.57 -21.00 9.08
CA ARG A 144 -15.46 -19.88 8.15
C ARG A 144 -16.21 -20.16 6.86
N LYS A 145 -16.04 -21.35 6.29
CA LYS A 145 -16.73 -21.78 5.08
C LYS A 145 -18.25 -21.74 5.20
N ARG A 146 -18.80 -22.06 6.38
CA ARG A 146 -20.25 -22.07 6.61
C ARG A 146 -20.84 -20.71 6.95
N ASN A 147 -20.05 -19.84 7.58
CA ASN A 147 -20.55 -18.62 8.21
C ASN A 147 -20.12 -17.33 7.51
N LEU A 148 -19.03 -17.33 6.75
CA LEU A 148 -18.54 -16.14 6.05
C LEU A 148 -19.04 -16.16 4.59
N ARG A 149 -19.91 -15.23 4.26
CA ARG A 149 -20.53 -15.11 2.90
C ARG A 149 -19.52 -14.86 1.77
N TYR A 150 -18.36 -14.36 2.10
CA TYR A 150 -17.26 -14.03 1.19
C TYR A 150 -16.14 -15.08 1.20
N TYR A 151 -16.41 -16.26 1.78
CA TYR A 151 -15.47 -17.38 1.70
C TYR A 151 -15.16 -17.74 0.23
N PRO A 152 -13.89 -18.01 -0.16
CA PRO A 152 -12.71 -18.15 0.67
C PRO A 152 -11.94 -16.83 0.95
N TYR A 153 -12.44 -15.67 0.49
CA TYR A 153 -11.78 -14.36 0.55
C TYR A 153 -12.14 -13.57 1.81
N TYR A 154 -12.14 -14.26 2.97
CA TYR A 154 -12.37 -13.64 4.27
C TYR A 154 -11.14 -12.83 4.73
N GLY A 155 -11.32 -12.03 5.77
CA GLY A 155 -10.32 -11.08 6.27
C GLY A 155 -8.97 -11.73 6.63
N ARG A 156 -7.87 -11.21 6.04
CA ARG A 156 -6.50 -11.65 6.31
C ARG A 156 -5.55 -10.48 6.39
N GLY A 157 -4.43 -10.69 7.08
CA GLY A 157 -3.37 -9.70 7.21
C GLY A 157 -3.58 -8.73 8.37
N TYR A 158 -2.90 -7.58 8.31
CA TYR A 158 -2.96 -6.55 9.35
C TYR A 158 -4.27 -5.73 9.33
N VAL A 159 -4.94 -5.64 8.18
CA VAL A 159 -6.13 -4.80 7.98
C VAL A 159 -7.33 -5.58 7.44
N GLN A 160 -7.30 -6.90 7.57
CA GLN A 160 -8.40 -7.78 7.20
C GLN A 160 -8.81 -7.60 5.73
N LEU A 161 -7.84 -7.79 4.80
CA LEU A 161 -8.14 -7.84 3.37
C LEU A 161 -9.27 -8.83 3.09
N THR A 162 -10.36 -8.38 2.51
CA THR A 162 -11.60 -9.14 2.32
C THR A 162 -12.15 -8.92 0.91
N TRP A 163 -12.92 -9.84 0.39
CA TRP A 163 -13.55 -9.86 -0.93
C TRP A 163 -12.61 -10.18 -2.08
N GLU A 164 -13.08 -11.02 -2.99
CA GLU A 164 -12.34 -11.49 -4.17
C GLU A 164 -11.73 -10.35 -5.00
N ASN A 165 -12.49 -9.28 -5.25
CA ASN A 165 -12.01 -8.13 -6.03
C ASN A 165 -10.77 -7.46 -5.41
N ASN A 166 -10.68 -7.42 -4.08
CA ASN A 166 -9.51 -6.88 -3.41
C ASN A 166 -8.32 -7.85 -3.50
N TYR A 167 -8.57 -9.16 -3.35
CA TYR A 167 -7.54 -10.18 -3.56
C TYR A 167 -7.02 -10.13 -4.99
N GLN A 168 -7.90 -10.03 -6.00
CA GLN A 168 -7.50 -9.89 -7.40
C GLN A 168 -6.66 -8.61 -7.61
N LYS A 169 -7.12 -7.47 -7.08
CA LYS A 169 -6.36 -6.22 -7.17
C LYS A 169 -4.94 -6.36 -6.64
N TYR A 170 -4.77 -6.98 -5.46
CA TYR A 170 -3.44 -7.17 -4.89
C TYR A 170 -2.64 -8.29 -5.56
N SER A 171 -3.30 -9.30 -6.16
CA SER A 171 -2.63 -10.24 -7.05
C SER A 171 -1.97 -9.53 -8.23
N ASP A 172 -2.72 -8.63 -8.88
CA ASP A 172 -2.23 -7.88 -10.04
C ASP A 172 -1.09 -6.92 -9.66
N ILE A 173 -1.18 -6.26 -8.50
CA ILE A 173 -0.17 -5.32 -8.02
C ILE A 173 1.13 -6.04 -7.66
N LEU A 174 1.03 -7.14 -6.93
CA LEU A 174 2.18 -7.85 -6.35
C LEU A 174 2.78 -8.90 -7.31
N GLY A 175 2.03 -9.28 -8.34
CA GLY A 175 2.44 -10.37 -9.24
C GLY A 175 2.42 -11.74 -8.55
N VAL A 176 1.54 -11.92 -7.54
CA VAL A 176 1.35 -13.17 -6.79
C VAL A 176 -0.10 -13.61 -6.87
N ASP A 177 -0.34 -14.91 -6.89
CA ASP A 177 -1.70 -15.45 -7.00
C ASP A 177 -2.40 -15.50 -5.63
N LEU A 178 -2.95 -14.34 -5.20
CA LEU A 178 -3.75 -14.26 -3.98
C LEU A 178 -5.19 -14.79 -4.17
N VAL A 179 -5.64 -14.92 -5.41
CA VAL A 179 -6.97 -15.47 -5.70
C VAL A 179 -6.94 -17.00 -5.61
N GLY A 180 -5.96 -17.63 -6.23
CA GLY A 180 -5.76 -19.07 -6.15
C GLY A 180 -5.24 -19.55 -4.79
N ASN A 181 -4.49 -18.70 -4.08
CA ASN A 181 -4.00 -18.99 -2.74
C ASN A 181 -4.20 -17.78 -1.80
N PRO A 182 -5.40 -17.58 -1.25
CA PRO A 182 -5.71 -16.44 -0.38
C PRO A 182 -4.87 -16.37 0.90
N ASP A 183 -4.29 -17.48 1.34
CA ASP A 183 -3.47 -17.54 2.54
C ASP A 183 -2.12 -16.81 2.39
N LEU A 184 -1.66 -16.54 1.18
CA LEU A 184 -0.50 -15.68 0.96
C LEU A 184 -0.70 -14.26 1.54
N ALA A 185 -1.94 -13.81 1.70
CA ALA A 185 -2.24 -12.49 2.29
C ALA A 185 -1.90 -12.38 3.79
N ILE A 186 -1.55 -13.48 4.48
CA ILE A 186 -1.01 -13.45 5.84
C ILE A 186 0.52 -13.53 5.89
N GLU A 187 1.20 -13.69 4.78
CA GLU A 187 2.65 -13.57 4.76
C GLU A 187 3.06 -12.14 5.10
N ASN A 188 4.03 -11.99 5.98
CA ASN A 188 4.36 -10.71 6.59
C ASN A 188 4.63 -9.60 5.57
N ASP A 189 5.41 -9.86 4.54
CA ASP A 189 5.75 -8.85 3.51
C ASP A 189 4.53 -8.46 2.68
N ILE A 190 3.67 -9.43 2.35
CA ILE A 190 2.43 -9.19 1.60
C ILE A 190 1.45 -8.41 2.48
N ALA A 191 1.24 -8.84 3.72
CA ALA A 191 0.36 -8.17 4.67
C ALA A 191 0.81 -6.73 4.95
N LEU A 192 2.13 -6.51 5.07
CA LEU A 192 2.73 -5.19 5.27
C LEU A 192 2.48 -4.27 4.07
N PHE A 193 2.72 -4.76 2.86
CA PHE A 193 2.43 -3.99 1.66
C PHE A 193 0.94 -3.63 1.58
N VAL A 194 0.06 -4.60 1.77
CA VAL A 194 -1.41 -4.41 1.72
C VAL A 194 -1.86 -3.36 2.74
N LEU A 195 -1.33 -3.41 3.97
CA LEU A 195 -1.60 -2.43 5.02
C LEU A 195 -1.32 -1.01 4.53
N VAL A 196 -0.08 -0.72 4.17
CA VAL A 196 0.37 0.65 3.87
C VAL A 196 -0.21 1.15 2.56
N HIS A 197 -0.22 0.29 1.52
CA HIS A 197 -0.83 0.60 0.23
C HIS A 197 -2.33 0.92 0.36
N GLY A 198 -3.03 0.20 1.22
CA GLY A 198 -4.44 0.43 1.49
C GLY A 198 -4.73 1.80 2.10
N PHE A 199 -3.90 2.25 3.04
CA PHE A 199 -3.98 3.59 3.61
C PHE A 199 -3.65 4.68 2.58
N LYS A 200 -2.61 4.46 1.78
CA LYS A 200 -2.22 5.41 0.72
C LYS A 200 -3.32 5.59 -0.32
N THR A 201 -3.90 4.51 -0.79
CA THR A 201 -4.80 4.52 -1.96
C THR A 201 -6.28 4.59 -1.62
N GLY A 202 -6.63 4.38 -0.35
CA GLY A 202 -8.03 4.29 0.07
C GLY A 202 -8.72 3.00 -0.41
N THR A 203 -7.97 1.94 -0.69
CA THR A 203 -8.51 0.69 -1.27
C THR A 203 -9.65 0.10 -0.45
N PHE A 204 -9.59 0.22 0.88
CA PHE A 204 -10.58 -0.41 1.76
C PHE A 204 -11.91 0.35 1.85
N THR A 205 -11.88 1.69 1.70
CA THR A 205 -13.04 2.55 2.01
C THR A 205 -13.28 3.65 0.99
N GLY A 206 -12.42 3.76 -0.02
CA GLY A 206 -12.44 4.88 -0.97
C GLY A 206 -11.85 6.18 -0.41
N ARG A 207 -11.22 6.15 0.79
CA ARG A 207 -10.61 7.32 1.44
C ARG A 207 -9.14 7.05 1.74
N LYS A 208 -8.30 8.02 1.38
CA LYS A 208 -6.87 8.00 1.65
C LYS A 208 -6.57 8.52 3.07
N ILE A 209 -5.45 8.11 3.64
CA ILE A 209 -5.00 8.65 4.92
C ILE A 209 -4.81 10.17 4.87
N THR A 210 -4.33 10.68 3.73
CA THR A 210 -4.12 12.12 3.49
C THR A 210 -5.40 12.95 3.48
N ASP A 211 -6.58 12.33 3.36
CA ASP A 211 -7.87 13.03 3.45
C ASP A 211 -8.17 13.52 4.89
N TYR A 212 -7.46 12.99 5.90
CA TYR A 212 -7.68 13.31 7.33
C TYR A 212 -6.41 13.69 8.07
N ILE A 213 -5.26 13.20 7.59
CA ILE A 213 -3.97 13.42 8.24
C ILE A 213 -3.00 13.91 7.18
N ASN A 214 -2.71 15.20 7.19
CA ASN A 214 -1.87 15.88 6.21
C ASN A 214 -1.12 17.06 6.88
N ASP A 215 -0.38 17.85 6.13
CA ASP A 215 0.40 18.98 6.67
C ASP A 215 -0.42 20.07 7.37
N PHE A 216 -1.73 20.07 7.18
CA PHE A 216 -2.64 21.13 7.69
C PHE A 216 -3.58 20.63 8.78
N GLU A 217 -3.85 19.33 8.83
CA GLU A 217 -4.84 18.71 9.69
C GLU A 217 -4.39 17.33 10.16
N THR A 218 -4.67 17.03 11.44
CA THR A 218 -4.48 15.70 12.04
C THR A 218 -5.77 15.28 12.74
N ASP A 219 -6.64 14.58 12.01
CA ASP A 219 -7.93 14.12 12.52
C ASP A 219 -7.96 12.59 12.65
N PHE A 220 -7.38 12.08 13.72
CA PHE A 220 -7.34 10.64 14.01
C PHE A 220 -8.73 10.02 14.18
N ILE A 221 -9.70 10.79 14.72
CA ILE A 221 -11.05 10.28 14.98
C ILE A 221 -11.81 10.03 13.67
N ASN A 222 -11.83 11.02 12.77
CA ASN A 222 -12.53 10.86 11.51
C ASN A 222 -11.80 9.94 10.52
N ALA A 223 -10.48 9.82 10.66
CA ALA A 223 -9.71 8.81 9.93
C ALA A 223 -10.27 7.38 10.19
N ARG A 224 -10.68 7.07 11.43
CA ARG A 224 -11.29 5.77 11.77
C ARG A 224 -12.70 5.59 11.24
N ARG A 225 -13.55 6.63 11.31
CA ARG A 225 -14.97 6.57 10.88
C ARG A 225 -15.15 6.00 9.48
N ARG A 226 -14.14 6.12 8.64
CA ARG A 226 -14.16 5.69 7.23
C ARG A 226 -13.55 4.32 6.98
N ILE A 227 -12.82 3.76 7.96
CA ILE A 227 -12.23 2.41 7.83
C ILE A 227 -13.17 1.33 8.33
N ASN A 228 -13.85 1.51 9.49
CA ASN A 228 -14.75 0.50 10.08
C ASN A 228 -15.95 1.11 10.84
N GLY A 229 -16.40 2.32 10.50
CA GLY A 229 -17.47 3.02 11.23
C GLY A 229 -16.97 3.75 12.49
N THR A 230 -17.89 4.12 13.39
CA THR A 230 -17.55 4.90 14.61
C THR A 230 -17.03 4.05 15.76
N ASP A 231 -17.06 2.72 15.61
CA ASP A 231 -16.62 1.82 16.68
C ASP A 231 -15.11 1.97 16.91
N ARG A 232 -14.74 2.22 18.15
CA ARG A 232 -13.36 2.34 18.61
C ARG A 232 -12.53 3.49 18.01
N ALA A 233 -13.18 4.55 17.49
CA ALA A 233 -12.46 5.67 16.90
C ALA A 233 -11.62 6.44 17.94
N HIS A 234 -12.12 6.57 19.16
CA HIS A 234 -11.43 7.27 20.24
C HIS A 234 -10.23 6.48 20.77
N GLU A 235 -10.38 5.17 20.94
CA GLU A 235 -9.30 4.31 21.43
C GLU A 235 -8.14 4.25 20.45
N ILE A 236 -8.42 4.18 19.14
CA ILE A 236 -7.36 4.19 18.12
C ILE A 236 -6.72 5.58 18.00
N ALA A 237 -7.51 6.65 18.16
CA ALA A 237 -6.95 8.01 18.18
C ALA A 237 -6.00 8.19 19.38
N GLU A 238 -6.36 7.71 20.57
CA GLU A 238 -5.49 7.74 21.76
C GLU A 238 -4.20 6.95 21.55
N LEU A 239 -4.28 5.75 20.95
CA LEU A 239 -3.10 4.97 20.56
C LEU A 239 -2.24 5.73 19.55
N ALA A 240 -2.85 6.41 18.57
CA ALA A 240 -2.11 7.19 17.58
C ALA A 240 -1.40 8.40 18.21
N GLU A 241 -2.02 9.07 19.17
CA GLU A 241 -1.38 10.14 19.95
C GLU A 241 -0.17 9.62 20.74
N ASN A 242 -0.28 8.44 21.36
CA ASN A 242 0.83 7.81 22.07
C ASN A 242 1.99 7.50 21.13
N TYR A 243 1.70 6.88 19.97
CA TYR A 243 2.74 6.62 18.96
C TYR A 243 3.37 7.90 18.42
N LEU A 244 2.60 8.96 18.23
CA LEU A 244 3.12 10.23 17.74
C LEU A 244 4.11 10.87 18.72
N ASN A 245 3.89 10.68 20.02
CA ASN A 245 4.82 11.15 21.06
C ASN A 245 6.13 10.33 21.12
N ASP A 246 6.11 9.09 20.62
CA ASP A 246 7.26 8.17 20.63
C ASP A 246 8.04 8.15 19.30
N LEU A 247 7.58 8.85 18.25
CA LEU A 247 8.20 8.91 16.93
C LEU A 247 9.24 9.99 16.79
#